data_acfbb4e1a69d63e16621a4c518ce23e1
#
_entry.id   acfbb4e1a69d63e16621a4c518ce23e1
#
_cell.length_a   1.000
_cell.length_b   1.000
_cell.length_c   1.000
_cell.angle_alpha   90.00
_cell.angle_beta   90.00
_cell.angle_gamma   90.00
#
_symmetry.space_group_name_H-M   'P 1'
#
loop_
_entity.id
_entity.type
_entity.pdbx_description
1 polymer ?
#
loop_
_entity_poly.entity_id
_entity_poly.type
_entity_poly.pdbx_seq_one_letter_code
_entity_poly.pdbx_strand_id
1 'polypeptide(L)'
;IVETVDWLRDAGVTSLNFDLMYGLPGQGMHDLEDTLQRTRVLGADRIALFGYAHVPHIVPRQRVIDTTDLPDQAERFAMAEMGYAYLATHGYTPIGFDHFAKPGGDPLAKAAFEGRLKRNFQGFTDDQSEVLIGLGASSISSFPQLLAQNEKNSGRYRMLTSQGLLSAGRGVARSADDRYRGAVIEQLLCQGRARLGACLMHEAS
;
A
#
# COMPACT_ATOMS: atom_id res chain seq x y z
N ILE A 1 16.29 14.91 -1.31
CA ILE A 1 14.98 14.67 -1.95
C ILE A 1 14.75 15.67 -3.07
N VAL A 2 14.93 17.00 -2.88
CA VAL A 2 14.73 18.02 -3.92
C VAL A 2 15.54 17.68 -5.16
N GLU A 3 16.86 17.60 -5.05
CA GLU A 3 17.75 17.23 -6.14
C GLU A 3 17.37 15.91 -6.84
N THR A 4 16.91 14.93 -6.06
CA THR A 4 16.48 13.64 -6.62
C THR A 4 15.22 13.80 -7.49
N VAL A 5 14.28 14.64 -7.05
CA VAL A 5 13.08 14.96 -7.83
C VAL A 5 13.46 15.67 -9.12
N ASP A 6 14.36 16.66 -9.03
CA ASP A 6 14.83 17.42 -10.20
C ASP A 6 15.50 16.47 -11.22
N TRP A 7 16.42 15.61 -10.76
CA TRP A 7 17.07 14.62 -11.64
C TRP A 7 16.09 13.66 -12.30
N LEU A 8 15.07 13.20 -11.57
CA LEU A 8 14.05 12.32 -12.14
C LEU A 8 13.20 13.05 -13.19
N ARG A 9 12.83 14.30 -12.92
CA ARG A 9 12.09 15.13 -13.89
C ARG A 9 12.93 15.45 -15.13
N ASP A 10 14.19 15.81 -14.96
CA ASP A 10 15.13 16.03 -16.05
C ASP A 10 15.36 14.78 -16.90
N ALA A 11 15.33 13.60 -16.27
CA ALA A 11 15.40 12.31 -16.96
C ALA A 11 14.08 11.92 -17.66
N GLY A 12 13.04 12.75 -17.59
CA GLY A 12 11.76 12.52 -18.27
C GLY A 12 10.76 11.66 -17.46
N VAL A 13 10.97 11.44 -16.16
CA VAL A 13 9.99 10.76 -15.32
C VAL A 13 8.78 11.64 -15.09
N THR A 14 7.64 11.25 -15.64
CA THR A 14 6.39 12.04 -15.64
C THR A 14 5.50 11.79 -14.42
N SER A 15 5.66 10.65 -13.71
CA SER A 15 4.85 10.30 -12.54
C SER A 15 5.75 9.92 -11.37
N LEU A 16 5.65 10.67 -10.26
CA LEU A 16 6.39 10.43 -9.04
C LEU A 16 5.43 10.12 -7.90
N ASN A 17 5.66 8.99 -7.24
CA ASN A 17 4.99 8.62 -6.01
C ASN A 17 5.87 8.98 -4.81
N PHE A 18 5.27 9.59 -3.79
CA PHE A 18 5.92 9.90 -2.51
C PHE A 18 5.30 9.06 -1.41
N ASP A 19 6.12 8.28 -0.73
CA ASP A 19 5.72 7.56 0.47
C ASP A 19 6.02 8.43 1.69
N LEU A 20 4.97 8.83 2.40
CA LEU A 20 5.03 9.66 3.59
C LEU A 20 4.58 8.86 4.81
N MET A 21 5.10 9.22 5.98
CA MET A 21 4.75 8.55 7.22
C MET A 21 4.38 9.57 8.29
N TYR A 22 3.29 9.29 9.01
CA TYR A 22 2.89 10.04 10.20
C TYR A 22 2.95 9.17 11.45
N GLY A 23 3.01 9.82 12.61
CA GLY A 23 3.06 9.15 13.90
C GLY A 23 4.44 8.60 14.25
N LEU A 24 5.50 9.22 13.75
CA LEU A 24 6.88 8.93 14.12
C LEU A 24 7.20 9.48 15.52
N PRO A 25 8.22 8.92 16.23
CA PRO A 25 8.67 9.47 17.50
C PRO A 25 9.02 10.96 17.38
N GLY A 26 8.49 11.78 18.27
CA GLY A 26 8.70 13.23 18.29
C GLY A 26 8.07 14.03 17.15
N GLN A 27 7.33 13.39 16.25
CA GLN A 27 6.65 14.06 15.14
C GLN A 27 5.35 14.72 15.64
N GLY A 28 5.25 16.03 15.53
CA GLY A 28 4.02 16.78 15.80
C GLY A 28 3.17 17.04 14.57
N MET A 29 1.99 17.65 14.78
CA MET A 29 1.07 18.04 13.70
C MET A 29 1.73 19.01 12.71
N HIS A 30 2.53 19.95 13.21
CA HIS A 30 3.23 20.93 12.38
C HIS A 30 4.28 20.28 11.46
N ASP A 31 5.00 19.26 11.97
CA ASP A 31 6.01 18.55 11.17
C ASP A 31 5.36 17.78 10.00
N LEU A 32 4.18 17.21 10.26
CA LEU A 32 3.42 16.54 9.21
C LEU A 32 2.89 17.55 8.19
N GLU A 33 2.35 18.69 8.63
CA GLU A 33 1.87 19.75 7.73
C GLU A 33 2.99 20.30 6.84
N ASP A 34 4.17 20.59 7.41
CA ASP A 34 5.35 21.02 6.65
C ASP A 34 5.78 19.97 5.62
N THR A 35 5.77 18.69 6.01
CA THR A 35 6.05 17.57 5.11
C THR A 35 5.08 17.52 3.93
N LEU A 36 3.78 17.67 4.19
CA LEU A 36 2.75 17.68 3.15
C LEU A 36 2.88 18.89 2.22
N GLN A 37 3.16 20.07 2.79
CA GLN A 37 3.40 21.28 2.01
C GLN A 37 4.59 21.14 1.07
N ARG A 38 5.72 20.65 1.58
CA ARG A 38 6.94 20.40 0.76
C ARG A 38 6.68 19.36 -0.33
N THR A 39 5.99 18.29 0.00
CA THR A 39 5.61 17.26 -0.97
C THR A 39 4.77 17.81 -2.11
N ARG A 40 3.80 18.68 -1.79
CA ARG A 40 2.99 19.38 -2.78
C ARG A 40 3.81 20.31 -3.66
N VAL A 41 4.73 21.10 -3.06
CA VAL A 41 5.62 22.01 -3.80
C VAL A 41 6.53 21.24 -4.75
N LEU A 42 7.05 20.09 -4.34
CA LEU A 42 7.86 19.18 -5.16
C LEU A 42 7.05 18.50 -6.27
N GLY A 43 5.76 18.66 -6.27
CA GLY A 43 4.92 18.23 -7.37
C GLY A 43 4.69 16.73 -7.41
N ALA A 44 4.57 16.07 -6.24
CA ALA A 44 4.20 14.65 -6.19
C ALA A 44 2.92 14.38 -7.01
N ASP A 45 2.95 13.38 -7.87
CA ASP A 45 1.79 12.99 -8.68
C ASP A 45 0.89 12.04 -7.91
N ARG A 46 1.49 11.18 -7.08
CA ARG A 46 0.81 10.30 -6.14
C ARG A 46 1.48 10.39 -4.78
N ILE A 47 0.69 10.24 -3.73
CA ILE A 47 1.15 10.24 -2.34
C ILE A 47 0.54 9.03 -1.64
N ALA A 48 1.38 8.26 -0.95
CA ALA A 48 0.97 7.26 0.01
C ALA A 48 1.27 7.79 1.42
N LEU A 49 0.26 7.93 2.26
CA LEU A 49 0.38 8.51 3.60
C LEU A 49 0.13 7.42 4.65
N PHE A 50 1.20 6.84 5.20
CA PHE A 50 1.14 5.71 6.11
C PHE A 50 1.27 6.11 7.58
N GLY A 51 0.49 5.47 8.46
CA GLY A 51 0.73 5.53 9.90
C GLY A 51 1.91 4.64 10.31
N TYR A 52 2.84 5.19 11.08
CA TYR A 52 3.94 4.41 11.66
C TYR A 52 3.41 3.28 12.54
N ALA A 53 3.86 2.05 12.31
CA ALA A 53 3.54 0.88 13.13
C ALA A 53 4.75 0.48 13.97
N HIS A 54 4.66 0.63 15.31
CA HIS A 54 5.67 0.16 16.23
C HIS A 54 5.41 -1.29 16.63
N VAL A 55 6.14 -2.23 16.03
CA VAL A 55 5.97 -3.69 16.21
C VAL A 55 7.31 -4.40 16.46
N PRO A 56 8.04 -4.05 17.54
CA PRO A 56 9.40 -4.53 17.79
C PRO A 56 9.51 -6.05 17.98
N HIS A 57 8.40 -6.73 18.25
CA HIS A 57 8.33 -8.19 18.32
C HIS A 57 8.40 -8.85 16.93
N ILE A 58 7.97 -8.14 15.87
CA ILE A 58 8.06 -8.59 14.47
C ILE A 58 9.29 -7.98 13.80
N VAL A 59 9.58 -6.71 14.09
CA VAL A 59 10.69 -5.96 13.51
C VAL A 59 11.73 -5.63 14.58
N PRO A 60 12.73 -6.51 14.83
CA PRO A 60 13.67 -6.34 15.94
C PRO A 60 14.45 -5.02 15.93
N ARG A 61 14.67 -4.42 14.77
CA ARG A 61 15.35 -3.12 14.64
C ARG A 61 14.59 -1.97 15.31
N GLN A 62 13.28 -2.10 15.52
CA GLN A 62 12.49 -1.10 16.22
C GLN A 62 12.69 -1.08 17.73
N ARG A 63 13.41 -2.08 18.31
CA ARG A 63 13.69 -2.14 19.76
C ARG A 63 14.58 -1.01 20.26
N VAL A 64 15.35 -0.39 19.37
CA VAL A 64 16.23 0.75 19.72
C VAL A 64 15.53 2.10 19.64
N ILE A 65 14.27 2.12 19.18
CA ILE A 65 13.47 3.35 19.06
C ILE A 65 12.88 3.65 20.44
N ASP A 66 13.12 4.87 20.92
CA ASP A 66 12.46 5.35 22.12
C ASP A 66 10.95 5.54 21.86
N THR A 67 10.15 4.92 22.69
CA THR A 67 8.69 4.93 22.54
C THR A 67 8.01 6.00 23.37
N THR A 68 8.77 6.73 24.22
CA THR A 68 8.22 7.78 25.09
C THR A 68 7.66 8.95 24.29
N ASP A 69 8.23 9.21 23.11
CA ASP A 69 7.84 10.31 22.22
C ASP A 69 6.93 9.84 21.07
N LEU A 70 6.38 8.63 21.15
CA LEU A 70 5.39 8.17 20.17
C LEU A 70 4.03 8.83 20.45
N PRO A 71 3.38 9.42 19.44
CA PRO A 71 2.04 9.95 19.62
C PRO A 71 1.06 8.83 19.97
N ASP A 72 0.11 9.14 20.82
CA ASP A 72 -0.95 8.22 21.22
C ASP A 72 -1.95 7.93 20.08
N GLN A 73 -2.95 7.09 20.34
CA GLN A 73 -3.93 6.72 19.32
C GLN A 73 -4.77 7.91 18.85
N ALA A 74 -5.14 8.84 19.76
CA ALA A 74 -5.95 10.01 19.43
C ALA A 74 -5.14 11.02 18.59
N GLU A 75 -3.90 11.25 18.96
CA GLU A 75 -2.96 12.10 18.22
C GLU A 75 -2.70 11.54 16.82
N ARG A 76 -2.47 10.24 16.70
CA ARG A 76 -2.27 9.58 15.41
C ARG A 76 -3.51 9.66 14.53
N PHE A 77 -4.70 9.54 15.12
CA PHE A 77 -5.95 9.70 14.38
C PHE A 77 -6.11 11.14 13.88
N ALA A 78 -5.82 12.14 14.75
CA ALA A 78 -5.83 13.54 14.35
C ALA A 78 -4.82 13.86 13.22
N MET A 79 -3.61 13.24 13.26
CA MET A 79 -2.63 13.35 12.17
C MET A 79 -3.17 12.77 10.86
N ALA A 80 -3.80 11.59 10.90
CA ALA A 80 -4.38 10.97 9.72
C ALA A 80 -5.50 11.85 9.12
N GLU A 81 -6.37 12.38 9.97
CA GLU A 81 -7.49 13.24 9.59
C GLU A 81 -6.99 14.55 8.96
N MET A 82 -6.00 15.19 9.59
CA MET A 82 -5.36 16.39 9.08
C MET A 82 -4.69 16.14 7.72
N GLY A 83 -3.92 15.06 7.61
CA GLY A 83 -3.27 14.70 6.35
C GLY A 83 -4.26 14.47 5.21
N TYR A 84 -5.36 13.75 5.50
CA TYR A 84 -6.45 13.55 4.53
C TYR A 84 -7.08 14.87 4.11
N ALA A 85 -7.47 15.70 5.09
CA ALA A 85 -8.10 16.99 4.83
C ALA A 85 -7.17 17.93 4.05
N TYR A 86 -5.89 17.97 4.40
CA TYR A 86 -4.88 18.76 3.71
C TYR A 86 -4.78 18.36 2.24
N LEU A 87 -4.60 17.08 1.95
CA LEU A 87 -4.43 16.60 0.57
C LEU A 87 -5.70 16.80 -0.25
N ALA A 88 -6.86 16.49 0.31
CA ALA A 88 -8.15 16.68 -0.39
C ALA A 88 -8.41 18.15 -0.71
N THR A 89 -8.17 19.08 0.22
CA THR A 89 -8.35 20.53 -0.01
C THR A 89 -7.35 21.12 -1.00
N HIS A 90 -6.19 20.47 -1.18
CA HIS A 90 -5.18 20.86 -2.17
C HIS A 90 -5.32 20.12 -3.51
N GLY A 91 -6.47 19.51 -3.76
CA GLY A 91 -6.85 18.98 -5.06
C GLY A 91 -6.39 17.54 -5.34
N TYR A 92 -5.86 16.84 -4.35
CA TYR A 92 -5.58 15.41 -4.51
C TYR A 92 -6.86 14.58 -4.36
N THR A 93 -7.05 13.62 -5.24
CA THR A 93 -8.15 12.65 -5.17
C THR A 93 -7.76 11.47 -4.29
N PRO A 94 -8.53 11.14 -3.22
CA PRO A 94 -8.27 9.95 -2.41
C PRO A 94 -8.43 8.66 -3.22
N ILE A 95 -7.52 7.72 -3.00
CA ILE A 95 -7.52 6.37 -3.59
C ILE A 95 -7.47 5.36 -2.43
N GLY A 96 -8.56 4.64 -2.22
CA GLY A 96 -8.66 3.77 -1.05
C GLY A 96 -8.60 4.59 0.24
N PHE A 97 -7.81 4.14 1.22
CA PHE A 97 -7.78 4.74 2.57
C PHE A 97 -6.50 5.54 2.88
N ASP A 98 -5.42 5.37 2.12
CA ASP A 98 -4.11 5.93 2.44
C ASP A 98 -3.32 6.46 1.22
N HIS A 99 -3.90 6.42 0.02
CA HIS A 99 -3.29 6.95 -1.18
C HIS A 99 -4.07 8.14 -1.73
N PHE A 100 -3.35 9.00 -2.42
CA PHE A 100 -3.89 10.23 -3.02
C PHE A 100 -3.20 10.47 -4.36
N ALA A 101 -3.92 10.91 -5.37
CA ALA A 101 -3.37 11.25 -6.67
C ALA A 101 -3.80 12.65 -7.12
N LYS A 102 -2.93 13.33 -7.86
CA LYS A 102 -3.31 14.55 -8.57
C LYS A 102 -4.45 14.27 -9.55
N PRO A 103 -5.37 15.21 -9.72
CA PRO A 103 -6.36 15.13 -10.80
C PRO A 103 -5.66 15.16 -12.17
N GLY A 104 -6.20 14.44 -13.14
CA GLY A 104 -5.70 14.54 -14.51
C GLY A 104 -5.25 13.24 -15.17
N GLY A 105 -5.76 12.09 -14.70
CA GLY A 105 -5.60 10.84 -15.44
C GLY A 105 -4.79 9.75 -14.75
N ASP A 106 -4.58 9.85 -13.44
CA ASP A 106 -3.99 8.74 -12.68
C ASP A 106 -4.84 7.47 -12.83
N PRO A 107 -4.26 6.33 -13.27
CA PRO A 107 -5.01 5.10 -13.51
C PRO A 107 -5.71 4.57 -12.27
N LEU A 108 -5.11 4.70 -11.07
CA LEU A 108 -5.71 4.25 -9.83
C LEU A 108 -6.87 5.15 -9.39
N ALA A 109 -6.75 6.47 -9.57
CA ALA A 109 -7.84 7.39 -9.31
C ALA A 109 -9.05 7.11 -10.22
N LYS A 110 -8.79 6.82 -11.50
CA LYS A 110 -9.81 6.39 -12.45
C LYS A 110 -10.46 5.07 -12.03
N ALA A 111 -9.65 4.07 -11.69
CA ALA A 111 -10.13 2.76 -11.22
C ALA A 111 -10.96 2.89 -9.94
N ALA A 112 -10.55 3.76 -8.99
CA ALA A 112 -11.31 4.04 -7.77
C ALA A 112 -12.68 4.67 -8.09
N PHE A 113 -12.71 5.68 -8.97
CA PHE A 113 -13.95 6.33 -9.40
C PHE A 113 -14.92 5.35 -10.09
N GLU A 114 -14.38 4.45 -10.92
CA GLU A 114 -15.16 3.44 -11.65
C GLU A 114 -15.52 2.21 -10.79
N GLY A 115 -15.07 2.15 -9.54
CA GLY A 115 -15.30 1.00 -8.64
C GLY A 115 -14.53 -0.26 -9.04
N ARG A 116 -13.45 -0.12 -9.81
CA ARG A 116 -12.58 -1.21 -10.30
C ARG A 116 -11.24 -1.30 -9.57
N LEU A 117 -11.01 -0.41 -8.59
CA LEU A 117 -9.78 -0.45 -7.79
C LEU A 117 -9.71 -1.78 -7.05
N LYS A 118 -8.55 -2.43 -7.15
CA LYS A 118 -8.20 -3.65 -6.42
C LYS A 118 -7.00 -3.42 -5.53
N ARG A 119 -6.76 -4.36 -4.62
CA ARG A 119 -5.60 -4.37 -3.75
C ARG A 119 -4.97 -5.76 -3.71
N ASN A 120 -3.68 -5.83 -4.00
CA ASN A 120 -2.86 -7.03 -3.85
C ASN A 120 -1.76 -6.83 -2.79
N PHE A 121 -0.79 -7.74 -2.71
CA PHE A 121 0.33 -7.64 -1.77
C PHE A 121 1.32 -6.50 -2.07
N GLN A 122 1.27 -5.92 -3.28
CA GLN A 122 2.10 -4.77 -3.66
C GLN A 122 1.44 -3.43 -3.30
N GLY A 123 0.10 -3.40 -3.19
CA GLY A 123 -0.66 -2.19 -2.94
C GLY A 123 -1.92 -2.11 -3.80
N PHE A 124 -2.41 -0.88 -4.04
CA PHE A 124 -3.53 -0.66 -4.93
C PHE A 124 -3.13 -0.85 -6.40
N THR A 125 -4.06 -1.39 -7.18
CA THR A 125 -3.87 -1.68 -8.61
C THR A 125 -5.19 -1.53 -9.38
N ASP A 126 -5.11 -1.22 -10.65
CA ASP A 126 -6.20 -1.28 -11.61
C ASP A 126 -6.23 -2.60 -12.40
N ASP A 127 -5.24 -3.47 -12.17
CA ASP A 127 -5.18 -4.82 -12.77
C ASP A 127 -6.32 -5.69 -12.24
N GLN A 128 -7.09 -6.25 -13.16
CA GLN A 128 -8.25 -7.11 -12.88
C GLN A 128 -7.92 -8.60 -12.91
N SER A 129 -6.65 -8.98 -13.08
CA SER A 129 -6.21 -10.37 -13.13
C SER A 129 -6.53 -11.11 -11.83
N GLU A 130 -7.09 -12.32 -11.95
CA GLU A 130 -7.38 -13.18 -10.80
C GLU A 130 -6.13 -13.92 -10.30
N VAL A 131 -5.13 -14.04 -11.16
CA VAL A 131 -3.87 -14.73 -10.88
C VAL A 131 -2.72 -13.75 -10.95
N LEU A 132 -1.94 -13.69 -9.89
CA LEU A 132 -0.69 -12.94 -9.83
C LEU A 132 0.45 -13.92 -9.58
N ILE A 133 1.47 -13.88 -10.43
CA ILE A 133 2.69 -14.70 -10.25
C ILE A 133 3.82 -13.80 -9.77
N GLY A 134 4.26 -14.04 -8.53
CA GLY A 134 5.36 -13.29 -7.92
C GLY A 134 6.72 -13.81 -8.37
N LEU A 135 7.52 -12.96 -9.00
CA LEU A 135 8.90 -13.25 -9.39
C LEU A 135 9.88 -12.62 -8.38
N GLY A 136 10.90 -13.38 -8.02
CA GLY A 136 11.93 -12.94 -7.08
C GLY A 136 11.81 -13.54 -5.69
N ALA A 137 12.87 -13.37 -4.87
CA ALA A 137 12.87 -13.80 -3.48
C ALA A 137 11.79 -13.07 -2.69
N SER A 138 11.12 -13.76 -1.78
CA SER A 138 10.02 -13.28 -0.93
C SER A 138 8.73 -12.87 -1.65
N SER A 139 8.67 -12.86 -2.98
CA SER A 139 7.47 -12.49 -3.74
C SER A 139 6.31 -13.42 -3.43
N ILE A 140 5.10 -12.86 -3.49
CA ILE A 140 3.87 -13.60 -3.22
C ILE A 140 3.10 -13.76 -4.52
N SER A 141 2.78 -15.01 -4.84
CA SER A 141 1.82 -15.38 -5.89
C SER A 141 0.44 -15.53 -5.28
N SER A 142 -0.57 -15.06 -5.99
CA SER A 142 -1.98 -15.16 -5.58
C SER A 142 -2.76 -15.92 -6.64
N PHE A 143 -3.43 -16.98 -6.20
CA PHE A 143 -4.37 -17.76 -6.98
C PHE A 143 -5.72 -17.76 -6.25
N PRO A 144 -6.84 -18.07 -6.90
CA PRO A 144 -8.14 -18.09 -6.21
C PRO A 144 -8.15 -18.96 -4.94
N GLN A 145 -7.50 -20.12 -4.95
CA GLN A 145 -7.49 -21.08 -3.83
C GLN A 145 -6.20 -21.13 -3.04
N LEU A 146 -5.15 -20.37 -3.43
CA LEU A 146 -3.82 -20.50 -2.84
C LEU A 146 -3.09 -19.17 -2.83
N LEU A 147 -2.45 -18.85 -1.72
CA LEU A 147 -1.36 -17.87 -1.66
C LEU A 147 -0.05 -18.63 -1.50
N ALA A 148 0.95 -18.32 -2.33
CA ALA A 148 2.27 -18.94 -2.26
C ALA A 148 3.35 -17.86 -2.19
N GLN A 149 4.27 -18.01 -1.24
CA GLN A 149 5.41 -17.08 -1.10
C GLN A 149 6.70 -17.80 -1.46
N ASN A 150 7.49 -17.18 -2.34
CA ASN A 150 8.82 -17.63 -2.67
C ASN A 150 9.75 -17.60 -1.45
N GLU A 151 10.80 -18.39 -1.50
CA GLU A 151 11.87 -18.42 -0.50
C GLU A 151 12.37 -16.98 -0.23
N LYS A 152 12.47 -16.62 1.06
CA LYS A 152 12.84 -15.25 1.46
C LYS A 152 14.33 -14.99 1.32
N ASN A 153 15.16 -16.00 1.55
CA ASN A 153 16.60 -15.89 1.39
C ASN A 153 16.95 -15.85 -0.10
N SER A 154 17.55 -14.78 -0.57
CA SER A 154 17.87 -14.56 -1.99
C SER A 154 18.87 -15.58 -2.54
N GLY A 155 19.81 -16.08 -1.71
CA GLY A 155 20.75 -17.12 -2.09
C GLY A 155 20.05 -18.45 -2.35
N ARG A 156 19.16 -18.86 -1.42
CA ARG A 156 18.37 -20.09 -1.55
C ARG A 156 17.36 -19.99 -2.70
N TYR A 157 16.73 -18.83 -2.89
CA TYR A 157 15.87 -18.56 -4.05
C TYR A 157 16.62 -18.81 -5.36
N ARG A 158 17.80 -18.19 -5.52
CA ARG A 158 18.63 -18.35 -6.73
C ARG A 158 19.09 -19.80 -6.93
N MET A 159 19.46 -20.47 -5.86
CA MET A 159 19.87 -21.88 -5.93
C MET A 159 18.73 -22.76 -6.48
N LEU A 160 17.51 -22.63 -5.94
CA LEU A 160 16.36 -23.42 -6.39
C LEU A 160 15.99 -23.10 -7.85
N THR A 161 15.92 -21.83 -8.20
CA THR A 161 15.53 -21.42 -9.57
C THR A 161 16.58 -21.79 -10.60
N SER A 162 17.88 -21.76 -10.26
CA SER A 162 18.95 -22.22 -11.17
C SER A 162 18.90 -23.72 -11.46
N GLN A 163 18.25 -24.50 -10.60
CA GLN A 163 18.01 -25.94 -10.79
C GLN A 163 16.68 -26.25 -11.46
N GLY A 164 15.94 -25.21 -11.91
CA GLY A 164 14.62 -25.37 -12.51
C GLY A 164 13.51 -25.72 -11.51
N LEU A 165 13.77 -25.56 -10.21
CA LEU A 165 12.81 -25.85 -9.15
C LEU A 165 11.95 -24.64 -8.81
N LEU A 166 10.68 -24.88 -8.45
CA LEU A 166 9.84 -23.85 -7.86
C LEU A 166 10.38 -23.48 -6.50
N SER A 167 10.53 -22.18 -6.26
CA SER A 167 11.13 -21.65 -5.04
C SER A 167 10.10 -21.32 -3.95
N ALA A 168 8.90 -21.92 -3.99
CA ALA A 168 7.88 -21.69 -2.97
C ALA A 168 8.37 -22.18 -1.60
N GLY A 169 8.56 -21.25 -0.66
CA GLY A 169 8.99 -21.54 0.71
C GLY A 169 7.82 -21.81 1.66
N ARG A 170 6.64 -21.26 1.35
CA ARG A 170 5.40 -21.50 2.10
C ARG A 170 4.18 -21.16 1.25
N GLY A 171 3.03 -21.72 1.63
CA GLY A 171 1.74 -21.42 1.02
C GLY A 171 0.61 -21.50 2.04
N VAL A 172 -0.51 -20.88 1.71
CA VAL A 172 -1.74 -20.91 2.49
C VAL A 172 -2.89 -21.22 1.54
N ALA A 173 -3.55 -22.36 1.75
CA ALA A 173 -4.79 -22.67 1.05
C ALA A 173 -5.90 -21.72 1.53
N ARG A 174 -6.74 -21.28 0.59
CA ARG A 174 -7.87 -20.38 0.86
C ARG A 174 -9.17 -21.14 0.74
N SER A 175 -9.90 -21.22 1.86
CA SER A 175 -11.27 -21.75 1.88
C SER A 175 -12.24 -20.80 1.17
N ALA A 176 -13.47 -21.23 0.98
CA ALA A 176 -14.55 -20.37 0.50
C ALA A 176 -14.76 -19.16 1.44
N ASP A 177 -14.78 -19.40 2.76
CA ASP A 177 -14.91 -18.33 3.76
C ASP A 177 -13.77 -17.30 3.69
N ASP A 178 -12.51 -17.77 3.49
CA ASP A 178 -11.37 -16.86 3.31
C ASP A 178 -11.50 -15.98 2.06
N ARG A 179 -12.00 -16.54 0.96
CA ARG A 179 -12.25 -15.78 -0.28
C ARG A 179 -13.35 -14.76 -0.09
N TYR A 180 -14.46 -15.16 0.54
CA TYR A 180 -15.56 -14.26 0.86
C TYR A 180 -15.11 -13.08 1.75
N ARG A 181 -14.43 -13.37 2.85
CA ARG A 181 -13.87 -12.34 3.74
C ARG A 181 -12.88 -11.44 3.00
N GLY A 182 -12.02 -12.04 2.18
CA GLY A 182 -11.07 -11.31 1.34
C GLY A 182 -11.77 -10.31 0.41
N ALA A 183 -12.83 -10.71 -0.27
CA ALA A 183 -13.62 -9.84 -1.14
C ALA A 183 -14.31 -8.69 -0.38
N VAL A 184 -14.84 -8.97 0.82
CA VAL A 184 -15.43 -7.92 1.69
C VAL A 184 -14.35 -6.92 2.12
N ILE A 185 -13.20 -7.42 2.59
CA ILE A 185 -12.08 -6.57 3.02
C ILE A 185 -11.57 -5.71 1.85
N GLU A 186 -11.38 -6.30 0.66
CA GLU A 186 -10.95 -5.56 -0.52
C GLU A 186 -11.92 -4.44 -0.88
N GLN A 187 -13.23 -4.69 -0.88
CA GLN A 187 -14.22 -3.65 -1.15
C GLN A 187 -14.16 -2.53 -0.09
N LEU A 188 -14.01 -2.86 1.19
CA LEU A 188 -13.89 -1.86 2.25
C LEU A 188 -12.63 -1.00 2.06
N LEU A 189 -11.48 -1.62 1.75
CA LEU A 189 -10.22 -0.91 1.56
C LEU A 189 -10.20 -0.06 0.29
N CYS A 190 -10.83 -0.54 -0.80
CA CYS A 190 -10.80 0.14 -2.09
C CYS A 190 -11.94 1.15 -2.28
N GLN A 191 -13.10 0.94 -1.65
CA GLN A 191 -14.32 1.70 -1.91
C GLN A 191 -14.95 2.31 -0.66
N GLY A 192 -14.42 2.02 0.55
CA GLY A 192 -14.99 2.45 1.84
C GLY A 192 -16.32 1.78 2.20
N ARG A 193 -16.82 0.86 1.37
CA ARG A 193 -18.09 0.14 1.56
C ARG A 193 -18.02 -1.24 0.91
N ALA A 194 -18.77 -2.21 1.46
CA ALA A 194 -18.89 -3.54 0.89
C ALA A 194 -20.36 -3.95 0.71
N ARG A 195 -20.65 -4.66 -0.38
CA ARG A 195 -21.95 -5.27 -0.67
C ARG A 195 -21.88 -6.76 -0.36
N LEU A 196 -22.32 -7.17 0.84
CA LEU A 196 -22.17 -8.53 1.32
C LEU A 196 -22.83 -9.57 0.40
N GLY A 197 -24.02 -9.28 -0.15
CA GLY A 197 -24.70 -10.20 -1.08
C GLY A 197 -23.94 -10.40 -2.39
N ALA A 198 -23.28 -9.37 -2.92
CA ALA A 198 -22.50 -9.49 -4.15
C ALA A 198 -21.23 -10.33 -3.96
N CYS A 199 -20.63 -10.29 -2.77
CA CYS A 199 -19.45 -11.10 -2.46
C CYS A 199 -19.76 -12.62 -2.43
N LEU A 200 -20.99 -13.03 -2.12
CA LEU A 200 -21.43 -14.42 -2.15
C LEU A 200 -21.64 -14.98 -3.56
N MET A 201 -22.01 -14.13 -4.52
CA MET A 201 -22.30 -14.56 -5.90
C MET A 201 -21.06 -14.89 -6.73
N HIS A 202 -19.89 -14.35 -6.36
CA HIS A 202 -18.61 -14.65 -7.02
C HIS A 202 -18.05 -16.06 -6.69
N GLU A 203 -18.66 -16.79 -5.77
CA GLU A 203 -18.22 -18.15 -5.38
C GLU A 203 -18.98 -19.25 -6.13
N ALA A 204 -20.09 -18.93 -6.81
CA ALA A 204 -20.96 -19.91 -7.46
C ALA A 204 -20.67 -20.05 -8.98
N SER A 205 -19.70 -19.35 -9.51
CA SER A 205 -19.24 -19.41 -10.89
C SER A 205 -17.78 -19.88 -10.98
#